data_3b59c11036de35582c451a8074201ba1
#
_entry.id   3b59c11036de35582c451a8074201ba1
#
_cell.length_a   1.000
_cell.length_b   1.000
_cell.length_c   1.000
_cell.angle_alpha   90.00
_cell.angle_beta   90.00
_cell.angle_gamma   90.00
#
_symmetry.space_group_name_H-M   'P 1'
#
loop_
_entity.id
_entity.type
_entity.pdbx_description
1 polymer ?
#
loop_
_entity_poly.entity_id
_entity_poly.type
_entity_poly.pdbx_seq_one_letter_code
_entity_poly.pdbx_strand_id
1 'polypeptide(L)'
;GVGSSAFAQIEGGVYIDTNRNGIRDAGEKGIKGICVQDGLHVVQTAEDGSFTLPGHKDTRFITLTVPDGFQASASHYLPFDGTGKKYELGICKSPVRTGNGYSFVQITDTETSLYGDWIDNLKEYVKTNPTAFIIHTGDVCYEAHQDFHGRYLRSEDLGVPTYYCVGNHDLRAGRYGEELWQSHFGPSWYSFDVGNVHYVVTPMLGGDHAPSYRRADIIRWLKNDLAQINRDKRVVLFNHDLWFWGDDLLFKDKNGEQIDFADYNLDAMIYGHWHNHYYKQLKSGLHTYCSSTPDKGGIDHGTSCFRIYHADTKGKLSSETRYTYIDGILTSAYPAEGEIVSVSDGKMTVRINAYRTVSYAKKVTASVERNGKIISSVTLLPETDWEWSGTVRVSDGKQRLLVTAEFEDGTRLTKRVDYTVTGQPAASAVTSAIWAGLRGNAAHNQLVNDTVSLPLQTNWVRNAGSNIYMCSPIVAQNKVFIGTIDDDRAEKCFIKAYDAATGGLCWTFSASNSIKNTIAYEDGRVFASDASGMLYAIDAEKGTACWQTQLPVSLLPLLDEGLAVVDGVVYAGHAKGTCAVRTADGR
;
A
#
# COMPACT_ATOMS: atom_id res chain seq x y z
N GLY A 1 -18.89 -33.37 41.99
CA GLY A 1 -18.50 -31.99 41.92
C GLY A 1 -17.03 -31.86 41.59
N VAL A 2 -16.68 -31.61 40.32
CA VAL A 2 -15.31 -31.22 39.95
C VAL A 2 -15.22 -29.75 40.26
N GLY A 3 -14.52 -29.39 41.34
CA GLY A 3 -14.25 -27.98 41.68
C GLY A 3 -13.46 -27.32 40.55
N SER A 4 -14.06 -26.34 39.91
CA SER A 4 -13.30 -25.45 39.05
C SER A 4 -12.29 -24.72 39.94
N SER A 5 -11.00 -25.04 39.81
CA SER A 5 -9.96 -24.22 40.42
C SER A 5 -10.02 -22.84 39.74
N ALA A 6 -10.57 -21.87 40.43
CA ALA A 6 -10.51 -20.47 39.99
C ALA A 6 -9.02 -20.08 39.93
N PHE A 7 -8.58 -19.51 38.77
CA PHE A 7 -7.24 -18.94 38.68
C PHE A 7 -7.12 -17.75 39.66
N ALA A 8 -5.92 -17.53 40.18
CA ALA A 8 -5.68 -16.36 41.00
C ALA A 8 -5.94 -15.09 40.20
N GLN A 9 -6.67 -14.14 40.80
CA GLN A 9 -6.91 -12.82 40.18
C GLN A 9 -5.59 -12.10 39.97
N ILE A 10 -5.54 -11.37 38.84
CA ILE A 10 -4.36 -10.59 38.44
C ILE A 10 -4.69 -9.11 38.67
N GLU A 11 -3.90 -8.48 39.51
CA GLU A 11 -4.10 -7.07 39.86
C GLU A 11 -3.02 -6.19 39.24
N GLY A 12 -3.38 -4.94 38.98
CA GLY A 12 -2.43 -3.95 38.50
C GLY A 12 -3.05 -2.57 38.33
N GLY A 13 -2.37 -1.72 37.61
CA GLY A 13 -2.83 -0.37 37.32
C GLY A 13 -2.30 0.17 36.00
N VAL A 14 -3.02 1.14 35.47
CA VAL A 14 -2.58 1.98 34.35
C VAL A 14 -2.42 3.39 34.84
N TYR A 15 -1.27 4.01 34.56
CA TYR A 15 -0.91 5.31 35.08
C TYR A 15 -0.37 6.24 33.97
N ILE A 16 -0.44 7.53 34.23
CA ILE A 16 0.19 8.54 33.38
C ILE A 16 1.66 8.68 33.79
N ASP A 17 2.54 8.22 32.93
CA ASP A 17 3.98 8.30 33.07
C ASP A 17 4.47 9.68 32.60
N THR A 18 4.60 10.61 33.52
CA THR A 18 4.86 12.01 33.19
C THR A 18 6.31 12.27 32.77
N ASN A 19 7.25 11.48 33.27
CA ASN A 19 8.67 11.58 32.92
C ASN A 19 9.14 10.57 31.89
N ARG A 20 8.24 9.68 31.44
CA ARG A 20 8.48 8.66 30.41
C ARG A 20 9.59 7.66 30.74
N ASN A 21 9.77 7.36 32.02
CA ASN A 21 10.80 6.41 32.45
C ASN A 21 10.33 4.95 32.50
N GLY A 22 9.04 4.68 32.26
CA GLY A 22 8.45 3.33 32.26
C GLY A 22 8.23 2.74 33.66
N ILE A 23 8.40 3.53 34.71
CA ILE A 23 8.23 3.14 36.12
C ILE A 23 7.22 4.09 36.75
N ARG A 24 6.29 3.55 37.54
CA ARG A 24 5.33 4.38 38.25
C ARG A 24 5.99 5.08 39.44
N ASP A 25 6.24 6.37 39.32
CA ASP A 25 6.80 7.20 40.37
C ASP A 25 5.73 7.73 41.34
N ALA A 26 6.18 8.16 42.50
CA ALA A 26 5.28 8.78 43.48
C ALA A 26 4.64 10.04 42.87
N GLY A 27 3.33 10.16 42.98
CA GLY A 27 2.54 11.27 42.43
C GLY A 27 2.03 11.06 41.00
N GLU A 28 2.45 10.03 40.30
CA GLU A 28 1.88 9.69 39.01
C GLU A 28 0.51 9.05 39.16
N LYS A 29 -0.48 9.64 38.49
CA LYS A 29 -1.88 9.30 38.69
C LYS A 29 -2.31 8.15 37.81
N GLY A 30 -3.15 7.28 38.36
CA GLY A 30 -3.89 6.30 37.58
C GLY A 30 -4.89 6.96 36.64
N ILE A 31 -5.28 6.24 35.61
CA ILE A 31 -6.26 6.71 34.63
C ILE A 31 -7.39 5.71 34.48
N LYS A 32 -8.64 6.22 34.54
CA LYS A 32 -9.87 5.45 34.43
C LYS A 32 -10.20 5.07 32.99
N GLY A 33 -10.92 3.95 32.82
CA GLY A 33 -11.56 3.58 31.57
C GLY A 33 -10.64 3.02 30.51
N ILE A 34 -9.43 2.61 30.90
CA ILE A 34 -8.48 2.02 29.99
C ILE A 34 -8.65 0.51 29.96
N CYS A 35 -8.77 -0.07 28.77
CA CYS A 35 -8.90 -1.51 28.59
C CYS A 35 -7.56 -2.23 28.85
N VAL A 36 -7.64 -3.31 29.65
CA VAL A 36 -6.53 -4.22 29.92
C VAL A 36 -7.02 -5.65 29.77
N GLN A 37 -6.19 -6.52 29.23
CA GLN A 37 -6.55 -7.91 28.91
C GLN A 37 -5.52 -8.92 29.40
N ASP A 38 -5.97 -10.17 29.56
CA ASP A 38 -5.15 -11.35 29.92
C ASP A 38 -5.00 -12.36 28.77
N GLY A 39 -5.42 -11.98 27.55
CA GLY A 39 -5.49 -12.85 26.37
C GLY A 39 -6.90 -13.40 26.08
N LEU A 40 -7.81 -13.29 27.02
CA LEU A 40 -9.23 -13.68 26.90
C LEU A 40 -10.16 -12.59 27.45
N HIS A 41 -10.00 -12.26 28.72
CA HIS A 41 -10.83 -11.27 29.41
C HIS A 41 -10.32 -9.87 29.15
N VAL A 42 -11.25 -8.94 28.99
CA VAL A 42 -10.95 -7.51 28.81
C VAL A 42 -11.73 -6.73 29.86
N VAL A 43 -11.02 -5.96 30.67
CA VAL A 43 -11.60 -5.11 31.73
C VAL A 43 -11.18 -3.66 31.54
N GLN A 44 -11.94 -2.74 32.14
CA GLN A 44 -11.58 -1.32 32.18
C GLN A 44 -11.06 -0.94 33.55
N THR A 45 -10.09 -0.05 33.58
CA THR A 45 -9.53 0.47 34.83
C THR A 45 -10.55 1.31 35.60
N ALA A 46 -10.49 1.23 36.93
CA ALA A 46 -11.27 2.02 37.85
C ALA A 46 -10.78 3.49 37.91
N GLU A 47 -11.44 4.29 38.74
CA GLU A 47 -11.16 5.74 38.89
C GLU A 47 -9.68 6.04 39.24
N ASP A 48 -9.08 5.18 40.06
CA ASP A 48 -7.68 5.28 40.49
C ASP A 48 -6.68 4.62 39.52
N GLY A 49 -7.17 4.11 38.37
CA GLY A 49 -6.38 3.40 37.35
C GLY A 49 -6.18 1.91 37.64
N SER A 50 -6.72 1.39 38.76
CA SER A 50 -6.57 -0.03 39.12
C SER A 50 -7.43 -0.94 38.23
N PHE A 51 -6.96 -2.19 38.06
CA PHE A 51 -7.71 -3.23 37.37
C PHE A 51 -7.53 -4.58 38.08
N THR A 52 -8.49 -5.46 37.84
CA THR A 52 -8.42 -6.87 38.25
C THR A 52 -8.86 -7.73 37.08
N LEU A 53 -8.02 -8.66 36.65
CA LEU A 53 -8.28 -9.63 35.60
C LEU A 53 -8.50 -11.02 36.19
N PRO A 54 -9.44 -11.82 35.64
CA PRO A 54 -9.69 -13.16 36.15
C PRO A 54 -8.53 -14.13 35.96
N GLY A 55 -7.71 -13.92 34.93
CA GLY A 55 -6.73 -14.92 34.50
C GLY A 55 -7.37 -16.16 33.87
N HIS A 56 -6.59 -16.93 33.14
CA HIS A 56 -6.98 -18.22 32.58
C HIS A 56 -5.73 -19.09 32.38
N LYS A 57 -5.94 -20.37 32.02
CA LYS A 57 -4.86 -21.34 31.88
C LYS A 57 -3.74 -20.95 30.89
N ASP A 58 -4.08 -20.14 29.87
CA ASP A 58 -3.16 -19.72 28.81
C ASP A 58 -2.71 -18.26 28.94
N THR A 59 -2.92 -17.63 30.10
CA THR A 59 -2.45 -16.26 30.35
C THR A 59 -0.92 -16.20 30.29
N ARG A 60 -0.38 -15.39 29.38
CA ARG A 60 1.07 -15.18 29.21
C ARG A 60 1.48 -13.72 29.29
N PHE A 61 0.56 -12.82 29.05
CA PHE A 61 0.80 -11.38 29.06
C PHE A 61 -0.35 -10.65 29.72
N ILE A 62 -0.04 -9.51 30.30
CA ILE A 62 -1.00 -8.47 30.68
C ILE A 62 -0.83 -7.36 29.68
N THR A 63 -1.86 -7.06 28.91
CA THR A 63 -1.77 -6.21 27.74
C THR A 63 -2.73 -5.03 27.83
N LEU A 64 -2.20 -3.85 27.56
CA LEU A 64 -2.91 -2.60 27.54
C LEU A 64 -3.47 -2.34 26.13
N THR A 65 -4.72 -1.92 26.03
CA THR A 65 -5.24 -1.25 24.83
C THR A 65 -4.88 0.22 24.92
N VAL A 66 -3.87 0.64 24.17
CA VAL A 66 -3.40 2.03 24.19
C VAL A 66 -4.52 2.94 23.67
N PRO A 67 -5.00 3.91 24.46
CA PRO A 67 -6.09 4.79 24.04
C PRO A 67 -5.64 5.88 23.07
N ASP A 68 -6.59 6.46 22.33
CA ASP A 68 -6.30 7.61 21.48
C ASP A 68 -5.67 8.77 22.28
N GLY A 69 -4.73 9.47 21.66
CA GLY A 69 -3.99 10.58 22.25
C GLY A 69 -2.81 10.17 23.13
N PHE A 70 -2.59 8.87 23.31
CA PHE A 70 -1.52 8.32 24.14
C PHE A 70 -0.66 7.31 23.37
N GLN A 71 0.48 7.00 23.93
CA GLN A 71 1.32 5.86 23.57
C GLN A 71 1.82 5.17 24.84
N ALA A 72 2.18 3.90 24.74
CA ALA A 72 2.84 3.22 25.86
C ALA A 72 4.18 3.89 26.15
N SER A 73 4.47 4.15 27.42
CA SER A 73 5.73 4.82 27.79
C SER A 73 6.95 3.90 27.70
N ALA A 74 6.76 2.59 27.89
CA ALA A 74 7.78 1.56 27.69
C ALA A 74 7.27 0.47 26.75
N SER A 75 6.26 -0.29 27.17
CA SER A 75 5.65 -1.36 26.39
C SER A 75 4.14 -1.39 26.65
N HIS A 76 3.36 -1.81 25.64
CA HIS A 76 1.92 -2.00 25.81
C HIS A 76 1.56 -3.34 26.49
N TYR A 77 2.54 -4.14 26.86
CA TYR A 77 2.35 -5.42 27.54
C TYR A 77 3.45 -5.69 28.58
N LEU A 78 3.13 -6.56 29.53
CA LEU A 78 4.08 -7.12 30.47
C LEU A 78 3.94 -8.66 30.45
N PRO A 79 5.04 -9.43 30.50
CA PRO A 79 4.97 -10.88 30.67
C PRO A 79 4.31 -11.23 32.01
N PHE A 80 3.39 -12.20 31.96
CA PHE A 80 2.77 -12.75 33.15
C PHE A 80 3.61 -13.91 33.68
N ASP A 81 4.07 -13.82 34.93
CA ASP A 81 4.94 -14.81 35.57
C ASP A 81 4.25 -15.63 36.68
N GLY A 82 3.00 -15.33 37.00
CA GLY A 82 2.22 -16.03 38.01
C GLY A 82 2.64 -15.81 39.46
N THR A 83 3.50 -14.80 39.74
CA THR A 83 4.07 -14.56 41.10
C THR A 83 3.14 -13.77 42.01
N GLY A 84 1.96 -13.36 41.58
CA GLY A 84 1.03 -12.54 42.35
C GLY A 84 1.44 -11.10 42.53
N LYS A 85 2.45 -10.61 41.79
CA LYS A 85 2.83 -9.20 41.76
C LYS A 85 1.77 -8.34 41.09
N LYS A 86 1.78 -7.05 41.36
CA LYS A 86 0.97 -6.06 40.64
C LYS A 86 1.63 -5.67 39.32
N TYR A 87 0.84 -5.59 38.27
CA TYR A 87 1.28 -5.23 36.92
C TYR A 87 0.94 -3.76 36.65
N GLU A 88 1.96 -2.91 36.55
CA GLU A 88 1.81 -1.48 36.31
C GLU A 88 2.22 -1.14 34.87
N LEU A 89 1.28 -0.54 34.12
CA LEU A 89 1.45 -0.17 32.73
C LEU A 89 1.35 1.35 32.59
N GLY A 90 2.41 1.97 32.07
CA GLY A 90 2.49 3.42 31.88
C GLY A 90 2.09 3.86 30.48
N ILE A 91 1.38 4.98 30.40
CA ILE A 91 1.08 5.68 29.15
C ILE A 91 1.52 7.13 29.24
N CYS A 92 1.90 7.71 28.12
CA CYS A 92 2.24 9.12 27.98
C CYS A 92 1.56 9.72 26.76
N LYS A 93 1.44 11.04 26.70
CA LYS A 93 0.81 11.71 25.57
C LYS A 93 1.53 11.40 24.26
N SER A 94 0.77 11.05 23.23
CA SER A 94 1.30 10.92 21.87
C SER A 94 1.71 12.30 21.34
N PRO A 95 2.85 12.41 20.64
CA PRO A 95 3.21 13.64 19.92
C PRO A 95 2.35 13.88 18.70
N VAL A 96 1.65 12.86 18.21
CA VAL A 96 0.78 12.95 17.02
C VAL A 96 -0.63 13.34 17.42
N ARG A 97 -1.12 14.43 16.83
CA ARG A 97 -2.50 14.90 16.99
C ARG A 97 -3.37 14.28 15.92
N THR A 98 -4.52 13.74 16.33
CA THR A 98 -5.44 13.00 15.44
C THR A 98 -6.68 13.80 15.01
N GLY A 99 -6.92 14.98 15.58
CA GLY A 99 -8.14 15.79 15.37
C GLY A 99 -8.39 16.22 13.91
N ASN A 100 -7.32 16.37 13.11
CA ASN A 100 -7.41 16.71 11.68
C ASN A 100 -7.04 15.53 10.75
N GLY A 101 -7.14 14.32 11.27
CA GLY A 101 -6.61 13.14 10.59
C GLY A 101 -5.19 12.80 11.02
N TYR A 102 -4.72 11.65 10.61
CA TYR A 102 -3.37 11.15 10.93
C TYR A 102 -2.94 10.12 9.88
N SER A 103 -1.66 9.73 9.95
CA SER A 103 -1.10 8.72 9.05
C SER A 103 -0.38 7.63 9.84
N PHE A 104 -0.30 6.44 9.27
CA PHE A 104 0.51 5.33 9.76
C PHE A 104 1.13 4.55 8.60
N VAL A 105 2.10 3.69 8.91
CA VAL A 105 2.89 2.96 7.93
C VAL A 105 2.69 1.46 8.10
N GLN A 106 2.53 0.76 6.98
CA GLN A 106 2.61 -0.70 6.92
C GLN A 106 3.91 -1.13 6.25
N ILE A 107 4.59 -2.09 6.88
CA ILE A 107 5.61 -2.95 6.29
C ILE A 107 5.18 -4.40 6.46
N THR A 108 5.70 -5.31 5.65
CA THR A 108 5.31 -6.71 5.71
C THR A 108 6.36 -7.61 5.04
N ASP A 109 6.37 -8.89 5.40
CA ASP A 109 7.12 -9.94 4.70
C ASP A 109 8.60 -9.56 4.49
N THR A 110 9.21 -8.99 5.49
CA THR A 110 10.60 -8.51 5.42
C THR A 110 11.60 -9.65 5.33
N GLU A 111 11.37 -10.75 6.04
CA GLU A 111 12.12 -12.02 5.95
C GLU A 111 13.64 -11.82 5.88
N THR A 112 14.19 -10.93 6.71
CA THR A 112 15.60 -10.55 6.65
C THR A 112 16.23 -10.39 8.03
N SER A 113 17.50 -10.72 8.13
CA SER A 113 18.38 -10.39 9.26
C SER A 113 19.45 -9.37 8.86
N LEU A 114 19.34 -8.77 7.67
CA LEU A 114 20.29 -7.79 7.16
C LEU A 114 19.71 -6.38 7.21
N TYR A 115 20.53 -5.45 7.67
CA TYR A 115 20.20 -4.04 7.61
C TYR A 115 20.27 -3.56 6.14
N GLY A 116 19.18 -2.96 5.64
CA GLY A 116 19.08 -2.46 4.27
C GLY A 116 18.64 -1.00 4.23
N ASP A 117 18.81 -0.37 3.08
CA ASP A 117 18.47 1.05 2.85
C ASP A 117 17.00 1.35 3.11
N TRP A 118 16.12 0.35 2.96
CA TRP A 118 14.70 0.51 3.26
C TRP A 118 14.43 0.87 4.72
N ILE A 119 15.29 0.42 5.66
CA ILE A 119 15.20 0.74 7.09
C ILE A 119 15.54 2.21 7.30
N ASP A 120 16.60 2.70 6.66
CA ASP A 120 16.97 4.12 6.71
C ASP A 120 15.87 4.99 6.10
N ASN A 121 15.29 4.58 4.98
CA ASN A 121 14.16 5.25 4.35
C ASN A 121 12.95 5.31 5.28
N LEU A 122 12.63 4.21 5.95
CA LEU A 122 11.52 4.14 6.90
C LEU A 122 11.76 5.07 8.11
N LYS A 123 12.95 5.03 8.69
CA LYS A 123 13.35 5.91 9.82
C LYS A 123 13.27 7.37 9.43
N GLU A 124 13.81 7.73 8.28
CA GLU A 124 13.79 9.12 7.83
C GLU A 124 12.37 9.58 7.47
N TYR A 125 11.55 8.69 6.88
CA TYR A 125 10.15 9.01 6.59
C TYR A 125 9.38 9.37 7.88
N VAL A 126 9.47 8.56 8.92
CA VAL A 126 8.74 8.81 10.18
C VAL A 126 9.31 9.99 10.96
N LYS A 127 10.58 10.32 10.77
CA LYS A 127 11.20 11.50 11.35
C LYS A 127 10.72 12.81 10.70
N THR A 128 10.51 12.79 9.38
CA THR A 128 10.11 13.98 8.62
C THR A 128 8.61 14.14 8.49
N ASN A 129 7.84 13.06 8.63
CA ASN A 129 6.38 13.06 8.49
C ASN A 129 5.71 12.55 9.77
N PRO A 130 4.74 13.29 10.33
CA PRO A 130 3.99 12.82 11.50
C PRO A 130 3.38 11.45 11.25
N THR A 131 3.75 10.47 12.06
CA THR A 131 3.34 9.07 11.91
C THR A 131 2.83 8.56 13.25
N ALA A 132 1.59 8.08 13.30
CA ALA A 132 0.97 7.62 14.53
C ALA A 132 1.57 6.29 15.01
N PHE A 133 1.85 5.37 14.10
CA PHE A 133 2.45 4.07 14.36
C PHE A 133 2.96 3.41 13.09
N ILE A 134 3.75 2.36 13.26
CA ILE A 134 4.11 1.40 12.20
C ILE A 134 3.50 0.05 12.56
N ILE A 135 2.94 -0.63 11.57
CA ILE A 135 2.46 -2.02 11.68
C ILE A 135 3.26 -2.92 10.74
N HIS A 136 3.84 -3.98 11.28
CA HIS A 136 4.40 -5.08 10.50
C HIS A 136 3.36 -6.19 10.42
N THR A 137 2.83 -6.48 9.25
CA THR A 137 1.73 -7.42 9.08
C THR A 137 2.17 -8.89 8.90
N GLY A 138 3.32 -9.25 9.48
CA GLY A 138 3.76 -10.64 9.60
C GLY A 138 4.82 -11.08 8.60
N ASP A 139 5.30 -12.29 8.84
CA ASP A 139 6.45 -12.90 8.16
C ASP A 139 7.72 -12.06 8.34
N VAL A 140 8.09 -11.86 9.59
CA VAL A 140 9.46 -11.54 9.99
C VAL A 140 10.32 -12.77 9.68
N CYS A 141 9.73 -13.96 9.82
CA CYS A 141 10.22 -15.29 9.52
C CYS A 141 11.15 -15.87 10.60
N TYR A 142 12.26 -16.44 10.19
CA TYR A 142 13.06 -17.39 10.92
C TYR A 142 13.74 -16.80 12.17
N GLU A 143 14.40 -17.64 12.94
CA GLU A 143 14.97 -17.32 14.26
C GLU A 143 15.91 -16.10 14.23
N ALA A 144 16.83 -16.07 13.25
CA ALA A 144 17.78 -14.95 13.10
C ALA A 144 17.07 -13.65 12.67
N HIS A 145 16.00 -13.77 11.89
CA HIS A 145 15.22 -12.62 11.42
C HIS A 145 14.40 -12.01 12.57
N GLN A 146 13.77 -12.84 13.39
CA GLN A 146 13.04 -12.40 14.58
C GLN A 146 13.98 -11.73 15.60
N ASP A 147 15.16 -12.30 15.82
CA ASP A 147 16.19 -11.71 16.69
C ASP A 147 16.63 -10.35 16.15
N PHE A 148 16.87 -10.23 14.85
CA PHE A 148 17.24 -8.97 14.21
C PHE A 148 16.15 -7.89 14.37
N HIS A 149 14.89 -8.21 14.07
CA HIS A 149 13.78 -7.27 14.23
C HIS A 149 13.56 -6.90 15.70
N GLY A 150 13.66 -7.86 16.60
CA GLY A 150 13.54 -7.65 18.04
C GLY A 150 14.67 -6.79 18.66
N ARG A 151 15.78 -6.60 17.95
CA ARG A 151 16.90 -5.76 18.36
C ARG A 151 16.95 -4.40 17.66
N TYR A 152 16.56 -4.32 16.40
CA TYR A 152 16.85 -3.15 15.54
C TYR A 152 15.61 -2.46 14.96
N LEU A 153 14.42 -3.08 15.07
CA LEU A 153 13.19 -2.55 14.50
C LEU A 153 12.05 -2.49 15.53
N ARG A 154 12.38 -2.05 16.74
CA ARG A 154 11.42 -1.80 17.82
C ARG A 154 10.92 -0.37 17.75
N SER A 155 9.90 -0.04 18.53
CA SER A 155 9.38 1.33 18.67
C SER A 155 10.46 2.35 18.95
N GLU A 156 11.40 2.05 19.84
CA GLU A 156 12.51 2.93 20.21
C GLU A 156 13.53 3.12 19.08
N ASP A 157 13.72 2.11 18.23
CA ASP A 157 14.63 2.17 17.09
C ASP A 157 14.04 2.98 15.93
N LEU A 158 12.73 2.87 15.72
CA LEU A 158 12.00 3.53 14.63
C LEU A 158 11.43 4.89 15.03
N GLY A 159 11.40 5.21 16.32
CA GLY A 159 10.98 6.51 16.84
C GLY A 159 9.46 6.72 16.91
N VAL A 160 8.67 5.70 16.62
CA VAL A 160 7.19 5.69 16.74
C VAL A 160 6.72 4.34 17.26
N PRO A 161 5.52 4.25 17.86
CA PRO A 161 4.94 2.95 18.24
C PRO A 161 4.95 1.98 17.08
N THR A 162 5.55 0.81 17.27
CA THR A 162 5.69 -0.21 16.23
C THR A 162 5.09 -1.52 16.72
N TYR A 163 4.13 -2.03 15.94
CA TYR A 163 3.36 -3.22 16.26
C TYR A 163 3.64 -4.33 15.24
N TYR A 164 3.47 -5.58 15.66
CA TYR A 164 3.76 -6.76 14.85
C TYR A 164 2.59 -7.73 14.85
N CYS A 165 2.25 -8.28 13.66
CA CYS A 165 1.37 -9.43 13.50
C CYS A 165 2.20 -10.71 13.37
N VAL A 166 1.66 -11.82 13.85
CA VAL A 166 2.23 -13.16 13.61
C VAL A 166 1.91 -13.60 12.19
N GLY A 167 2.93 -13.91 11.38
CA GLY A 167 2.80 -14.55 10.07
C GLY A 167 2.96 -16.09 10.18
N ASN A 168 2.75 -16.80 9.06
CA ASN A 168 2.84 -18.26 9.06
C ASN A 168 4.28 -18.78 9.25
N HIS A 169 5.27 -18.08 8.70
CA HIS A 169 6.68 -18.42 8.88
C HIS A 169 7.27 -17.92 10.20
N ASP A 170 6.54 -17.10 10.96
CA ASP A 170 6.91 -16.66 12.30
C ASP A 170 6.69 -17.76 13.36
N LEU A 171 5.88 -18.77 13.04
CA LEU A 171 5.62 -19.92 13.90
C LEU A 171 6.79 -20.91 13.80
N ARG A 172 7.63 -20.97 14.85
CA ARG A 172 8.89 -21.73 14.86
C ARG A 172 8.86 -22.91 15.81
N ALA A 173 9.86 -23.78 15.70
CA ALA A 173 10.02 -24.91 16.60
C ALA A 173 10.20 -24.44 18.05
N GLY A 174 9.49 -25.08 18.98
CA GLY A 174 9.49 -24.75 20.39
C GLY A 174 8.43 -25.58 21.12
N ARG A 175 8.06 -25.19 22.33
CA ARG A 175 6.92 -25.80 23.05
C ARG A 175 5.60 -25.54 22.30
N TYR A 176 5.52 -24.45 21.59
CA TYR A 176 4.42 -24.06 20.69
C TYR A 176 4.95 -23.06 19.65
N GLY A 177 4.28 -22.95 18.53
CA GLY A 177 4.80 -22.21 17.36
C GLY A 177 5.13 -20.75 17.60
N GLU A 178 4.34 -20.04 18.41
CA GLU A 178 4.52 -18.62 18.71
C GLU A 178 5.47 -18.31 19.88
N GLU A 179 6.10 -19.31 20.49
CA GLU A 179 6.93 -19.12 21.68
C GLU A 179 8.08 -18.13 21.44
N LEU A 180 8.87 -18.34 20.40
CA LEU A 180 9.99 -17.46 20.05
C LEU A 180 9.50 -16.07 19.68
N TRP A 181 8.46 -15.98 18.86
CA TRP A 181 7.88 -14.73 18.43
C TRP A 181 7.41 -13.89 19.63
N GLN A 182 6.72 -14.51 20.59
CA GLN A 182 6.27 -13.85 21.81
C GLN A 182 7.42 -13.36 22.69
N SER A 183 8.56 -14.03 22.67
CA SER A 183 9.75 -13.57 23.39
C SER A 183 10.33 -12.25 22.87
N HIS A 184 10.11 -11.97 21.58
CA HIS A 184 10.55 -10.72 20.94
C HIS A 184 9.45 -9.64 20.89
N PHE A 185 8.19 -10.02 20.61
CA PHE A 185 7.14 -9.08 20.22
C PHE A 185 5.92 -9.10 21.14
N GLY A 186 5.86 -10.02 22.13
CA GLY A 186 4.80 -10.07 23.12
C GLY A 186 3.53 -10.78 22.65
N PRO A 187 2.33 -10.28 23.02
CA PRO A 187 1.06 -10.97 22.75
C PRO A 187 0.79 -11.15 21.27
N SER A 188 0.20 -12.30 20.91
CA SER A 188 -0.11 -12.64 19.52
C SER A 188 -1.36 -11.92 19.00
N TRP A 189 -2.22 -11.43 19.90
CA TRP A 189 -3.38 -10.58 19.55
C TRP A 189 -3.58 -9.51 20.60
N TYR A 190 -3.98 -8.36 20.14
CA TYR A 190 -4.20 -7.17 20.96
C TYR A 190 -4.91 -6.09 20.14
N SER A 191 -5.27 -4.99 20.77
CA SER A 191 -5.89 -3.83 20.12
C SER A 191 -5.31 -2.52 20.65
N PHE A 192 -5.51 -1.45 19.90
CA PHE A 192 -5.16 -0.09 20.29
C PHE A 192 -6.04 0.91 19.54
N ASP A 193 -6.15 2.14 20.07
CA ASP A 193 -6.98 3.19 19.51
C ASP A 193 -6.13 4.35 19.02
N VAL A 194 -6.43 4.84 17.82
CA VAL A 194 -5.89 6.09 17.27
C VAL A 194 -7.05 6.85 16.60
N GLY A 195 -7.27 8.09 16.96
CA GLY A 195 -8.39 8.86 16.47
C GLY A 195 -9.72 8.16 16.75
N ASN A 196 -10.55 8.09 15.73
CA ASN A 196 -11.86 7.42 15.78
C ASN A 196 -11.81 5.96 15.34
N VAL A 197 -10.64 5.34 15.34
CA VAL A 197 -10.44 3.97 14.88
C VAL A 197 -9.95 3.07 16.00
N HIS A 198 -10.59 1.92 16.12
CA HIS A 198 -10.13 0.80 16.94
C HIS A 198 -9.38 -0.18 16.03
N TYR A 199 -8.08 -0.29 16.24
CA TYR A 199 -7.20 -1.20 15.50
C TYR A 199 -7.05 -2.51 16.24
N VAL A 200 -7.26 -3.62 15.53
CA VAL A 200 -7.19 -4.96 16.09
C VAL A 200 -6.12 -5.75 15.36
N VAL A 201 -5.16 -6.27 16.11
CA VAL A 201 -4.07 -7.11 15.60
C VAL A 201 -4.37 -8.57 15.94
N THR A 202 -4.36 -9.41 14.94
CA THR A 202 -4.67 -10.84 15.05
C THR A 202 -3.57 -11.70 14.43
N PRO A 203 -3.36 -12.94 14.91
CA PRO A 203 -2.30 -13.78 14.43
C PRO A 203 -2.73 -14.65 13.24
N MET A 204 -1.76 -15.14 12.49
CA MET A 204 -1.97 -16.23 11.54
C MET A 204 -2.45 -17.49 12.28
N LEU A 205 -3.41 -18.20 11.69
CA LEU A 205 -4.08 -19.33 12.34
C LEU A 205 -3.32 -20.66 12.24
N GLY A 206 -2.24 -20.68 11.49
CA GLY A 206 -1.35 -21.83 11.30
C GLY A 206 -0.15 -21.41 10.48
N GLY A 207 0.84 -22.26 10.39
CA GLY A 207 2.07 -22.00 9.67
C GLY A 207 3.06 -23.15 9.77
N ASP A 208 4.36 -22.85 9.78
CA ASP A 208 5.43 -23.84 9.77
C ASP A 208 5.39 -24.77 10.98
N HIS A 209 4.97 -24.25 12.13
CA HIS A 209 4.74 -25.04 13.35
C HIS A 209 3.39 -24.68 13.97
N ALA A 210 2.77 -25.63 14.63
CA ALA A 210 1.45 -25.45 15.22
C ALA A 210 1.48 -24.42 16.36
N PRO A 211 0.60 -23.41 16.34
CA PRO A 211 0.44 -22.48 17.45
C PRO A 211 -0.30 -23.17 18.62
N SER A 212 -0.18 -22.59 19.81
CA SER A 212 -0.93 -23.04 20.99
C SER A 212 -2.39 -22.60 20.98
N TYR A 213 -2.74 -21.61 20.19
CA TYR A 213 -4.09 -21.05 20.06
C TYR A 213 -4.84 -21.66 18.87
N ARG A 214 -6.14 -21.55 18.93
CA ARG A 214 -7.07 -21.92 17.85
C ARG A 214 -7.94 -20.72 17.48
N ARG A 215 -8.62 -20.82 16.35
CA ARG A 215 -9.56 -19.80 15.88
C ARG A 215 -10.59 -19.44 16.94
N ALA A 216 -11.13 -20.43 17.65
CA ALA A 216 -12.10 -20.22 18.72
C ALA A 216 -11.56 -19.31 19.84
N ASP A 217 -10.28 -19.43 20.21
CA ASP A 217 -9.67 -18.61 21.26
C ASP A 217 -9.62 -17.14 20.84
N ILE A 218 -9.29 -16.87 19.59
CA ILE A 218 -9.27 -15.52 19.02
C ILE A 218 -10.69 -14.94 18.95
N ILE A 219 -11.68 -15.73 18.52
CA ILE A 219 -13.07 -15.30 18.45
C ILE A 219 -13.60 -14.91 19.84
N ARG A 220 -13.31 -15.68 20.87
CA ARG A 220 -13.75 -15.36 22.23
C ARG A 220 -13.14 -14.06 22.74
N TRP A 221 -11.84 -13.86 22.51
CA TRP A 221 -11.20 -12.61 22.87
C TRP A 221 -11.77 -11.43 22.06
N LEU A 222 -11.95 -11.57 20.74
CA LEU A 222 -12.53 -10.53 19.88
C LEU A 222 -13.89 -10.05 20.38
N LYS A 223 -14.76 -10.98 20.80
CA LYS A 223 -16.05 -10.62 21.38
C LYS A 223 -15.91 -9.77 22.64
N ASN A 224 -14.96 -10.11 23.51
CA ASN A 224 -14.71 -9.36 24.73
C ASN A 224 -14.08 -7.99 24.44
N ASP A 225 -13.15 -7.91 23.52
CA ASP A 225 -12.50 -6.67 23.12
C ASP A 225 -13.47 -5.70 22.44
N LEU A 226 -14.21 -6.19 21.45
CA LEU A 226 -15.17 -5.36 20.70
C LEU A 226 -16.42 -4.98 21.52
N ALA A 227 -16.69 -5.68 22.62
CA ALA A 227 -17.73 -5.28 23.58
C ALA A 227 -17.39 -4.01 24.34
N GLN A 228 -16.13 -3.58 24.36
CA GLN A 228 -15.66 -2.40 25.07
C GLN A 228 -15.79 -1.09 24.27
N ILE A 229 -16.08 -1.18 22.99
CA ILE A 229 -16.20 -0.02 22.10
C ILE A 229 -17.65 0.23 21.69
N ASN A 230 -17.95 1.48 21.31
CA ASN A 230 -19.22 1.80 20.67
C ASN A 230 -19.34 1.10 19.31
N ARG A 231 -20.55 0.64 18.96
CA ARG A 231 -20.81 -0.08 17.71
C ARG A 231 -20.53 0.75 16.45
N ASP A 232 -20.61 2.05 16.54
CA ASP A 232 -20.34 2.98 15.45
C ASP A 232 -18.86 3.35 15.32
N LYS A 233 -18.01 3.00 16.30
CA LYS A 233 -16.58 3.23 16.23
C LYS A 233 -16.00 2.39 15.09
N ARG A 234 -15.24 3.04 14.22
CA ARG A 234 -14.62 2.38 13.07
C ARG A 234 -13.60 1.34 13.55
N VAL A 235 -13.61 0.16 12.94
CA VAL A 235 -12.69 -0.93 13.24
C VAL A 235 -11.83 -1.21 12.01
N VAL A 236 -10.54 -1.37 12.23
CA VAL A 236 -9.57 -1.82 11.22
C VAL A 236 -8.87 -3.07 11.76
N LEU A 237 -8.84 -4.11 10.94
CA LEU A 237 -8.28 -5.41 11.29
C LEU A 237 -6.94 -5.61 10.60
N PHE A 238 -5.92 -5.95 11.39
CA PHE A 238 -4.63 -6.40 10.90
C PHE A 238 -4.51 -7.91 11.06
N ASN A 239 -4.09 -8.57 10.02
CA ASN A 239 -3.68 -9.97 10.03
C ASN A 239 -2.62 -10.18 8.95
N HIS A 240 -1.89 -11.27 9.01
CA HIS A 240 -0.93 -11.58 7.95
C HIS A 240 -1.62 -11.97 6.65
N ASP A 241 -2.78 -12.65 6.70
CA ASP A 241 -3.56 -13.06 5.54
C ASP A 241 -5.00 -12.55 5.61
N LEU A 242 -5.69 -12.50 4.48
CA LEU A 242 -7.07 -12.05 4.39
C LEU A 242 -8.04 -13.10 4.98
N TRP A 243 -8.99 -12.65 5.78
CA TRP A 243 -10.01 -13.53 6.38
C TRP A 243 -11.30 -13.63 5.58
N PHE A 244 -11.62 -12.62 4.77
CA PHE A 244 -12.91 -12.51 4.10
C PHE A 244 -12.74 -12.54 2.58
N TRP A 245 -13.48 -13.44 1.94
CA TRP A 245 -13.37 -13.72 0.51
C TRP A 245 -14.67 -13.51 -0.24
N GLY A 246 -15.78 -13.61 0.47
CA GLY A 246 -17.12 -13.55 -0.06
C GLY A 246 -17.84 -12.24 0.25
N ASP A 247 -19.16 -12.34 0.29
CA ASP A 247 -20.05 -11.21 0.51
C ASP A 247 -20.38 -10.98 2.00
N ASP A 248 -19.98 -11.92 2.87
CA ASP A 248 -20.18 -11.82 4.31
C ASP A 248 -18.90 -11.42 5.06
N LEU A 249 -19.06 -11.04 6.32
CA LEU A 249 -17.99 -10.71 7.25
C LEU A 249 -17.97 -11.68 8.45
N LEU A 250 -18.36 -12.93 8.19
CA LEU A 250 -18.46 -13.97 9.19
C LEU A 250 -17.11 -14.67 9.38
N PHE A 251 -16.60 -14.63 10.60
CA PHE A 251 -15.42 -15.34 11.02
C PHE A 251 -15.82 -16.43 12.01
N LYS A 252 -15.71 -17.69 11.62
CA LYS A 252 -16.19 -18.83 12.40
C LYS A 252 -15.19 -19.96 12.50
N ASP A 253 -15.22 -20.64 13.64
CA ASP A 253 -14.52 -21.89 13.88
C ASP A 253 -15.35 -23.09 13.40
N LYS A 254 -14.67 -24.19 13.11
CA LYS A 254 -15.33 -25.44 12.70
C LYS A 254 -16.29 -26.03 13.74
N ASN A 255 -16.14 -25.66 15.01
CA ASN A 255 -16.95 -26.15 16.14
C ASN A 255 -18.10 -25.19 16.51
N GLY A 256 -18.38 -24.16 15.71
CA GLY A 256 -19.54 -23.30 15.89
C GLY A 256 -19.29 -21.97 16.62
N GLU A 257 -18.09 -21.74 17.18
CA GLU A 257 -17.72 -20.39 17.64
C GLU A 257 -17.64 -19.45 16.44
N GLN A 258 -18.27 -18.29 16.55
CA GLN A 258 -18.28 -17.33 15.44
C GLN A 258 -18.44 -15.90 15.92
N ILE A 259 -17.96 -14.99 15.11
CA ILE A 259 -18.19 -13.55 15.20
C ILE A 259 -18.57 -13.04 13.82
N ASP A 260 -19.63 -12.26 13.74
CA ASP A 260 -20.02 -11.57 12.52
C ASP A 260 -19.61 -10.10 12.63
N PHE A 261 -18.62 -9.71 11.84
CA PHE A 261 -18.16 -8.32 11.83
C PHE A 261 -19.15 -7.36 11.16
N ALA A 262 -20.22 -7.86 10.54
CA ALA A 262 -21.34 -7.02 10.12
C ALA A 262 -22.06 -6.37 11.31
N ASP A 263 -21.94 -6.94 12.52
CA ASP A 263 -22.44 -6.36 13.75
C ASP A 263 -21.60 -5.19 14.29
N TYR A 264 -20.44 -4.96 13.68
CA TYR A 264 -19.49 -3.91 14.05
C TYR A 264 -19.20 -3.04 12.83
N ASN A 265 -18.55 -1.90 13.03
CA ASN A 265 -18.17 -1.02 11.94
C ASN A 265 -16.79 -1.39 11.36
N LEU A 266 -16.63 -2.62 10.89
CA LEU A 266 -15.40 -3.06 10.23
C LEU A 266 -15.30 -2.40 8.86
N ASP A 267 -14.31 -1.52 8.71
CA ASP A 267 -14.10 -0.71 7.51
C ASP A 267 -13.00 -1.25 6.59
N ALA A 268 -11.93 -1.73 7.19
CA ALA A 268 -10.76 -2.19 6.43
C ALA A 268 -10.10 -3.41 7.07
N MET A 269 -9.50 -4.24 6.24
CA MET A 269 -8.56 -5.28 6.60
C MET A 269 -7.26 -5.09 5.85
N ILE A 270 -6.16 -5.05 6.61
CA ILE A 270 -4.81 -4.77 6.12
C ILE A 270 -3.96 -6.01 6.38
N TYR A 271 -3.28 -6.50 5.34
CA TYR A 271 -2.58 -7.79 5.38
C TYR A 271 -1.35 -7.80 4.46
N GLY A 272 -0.59 -8.88 4.50
CA GLY A 272 0.58 -9.14 3.65
C GLY A 272 0.48 -10.50 2.97
N HIS A 273 1.48 -11.37 3.18
CA HIS A 273 1.49 -12.78 2.79
C HIS A 273 1.56 -13.05 1.27
N TRP A 274 0.89 -12.26 0.47
CA TRP A 274 0.81 -12.48 -0.97
C TRP A 274 1.98 -11.87 -1.75
N HIS A 275 2.86 -11.14 -1.08
CA HIS A 275 4.02 -10.49 -1.70
C HIS A 275 3.65 -9.69 -2.96
N ASN A 276 2.55 -8.95 -2.90
CA ASN A 276 2.19 -8.00 -3.95
C ASN A 276 1.42 -6.81 -3.38
N HIS A 277 1.37 -5.75 -4.16
CA HIS A 277 0.66 -4.53 -3.80
C HIS A 277 -0.72 -4.57 -4.46
N TYR A 278 -1.77 -4.63 -3.64
CA TYR A 278 -3.11 -4.88 -4.13
C TYR A 278 -4.18 -4.24 -3.24
N TYR A 279 -5.14 -3.62 -3.85
CA TYR A 279 -6.33 -3.09 -3.18
C TYR A 279 -7.58 -3.64 -3.83
N LYS A 280 -8.57 -4.02 -3.02
CA LYS A 280 -9.90 -4.40 -3.48
C LYS A 280 -10.94 -4.06 -2.42
N GLN A 281 -12.04 -3.43 -2.83
CA GLN A 281 -13.24 -3.34 -2.04
C GLN A 281 -14.11 -4.57 -2.31
N LEU A 282 -14.47 -5.30 -1.26
CA LEU A 282 -15.35 -6.46 -1.36
C LEU A 282 -16.80 -6.01 -1.49
N LYS A 283 -17.68 -6.91 -1.96
CA LYS A 283 -19.13 -6.65 -2.07
C LYS A 283 -19.78 -6.31 -0.73
N SER A 284 -19.23 -6.79 0.39
CA SER A 284 -19.63 -6.40 1.74
C SER A 284 -19.36 -4.93 2.08
N GLY A 285 -18.57 -4.22 1.26
CA GLY A 285 -18.08 -2.88 1.51
C GLY A 285 -16.73 -2.83 2.19
N LEU A 286 -16.17 -3.96 2.64
CA LEU A 286 -14.87 -4.03 3.29
C LEU A 286 -13.75 -3.62 2.32
N HIS A 287 -12.93 -2.66 2.74
CA HIS A 287 -11.69 -2.30 2.04
C HIS A 287 -10.58 -3.25 2.42
N THR A 288 -9.92 -3.87 1.43
CA THR A 288 -8.81 -4.79 1.68
C THR A 288 -7.53 -4.26 1.05
N TYR A 289 -6.45 -4.28 1.83
CA TYR A 289 -5.14 -3.77 1.42
C TYR A 289 -4.08 -4.83 1.65
N CYS A 290 -3.40 -5.26 0.58
CA CYS A 290 -2.21 -6.08 0.63
C CYS A 290 -1.00 -5.25 0.23
N SER A 291 0.09 -5.33 0.97
CA SER A 291 1.32 -4.63 0.66
C SER A 291 2.40 -5.57 0.18
N SER A 292 3.25 -5.07 -0.70
CA SER A 292 4.49 -5.71 -1.10
C SER A 292 5.58 -5.49 -0.05
N THR A 293 6.73 -6.14 -0.21
CA THR A 293 7.83 -6.07 0.77
C THR A 293 8.69 -4.83 0.55
N PRO A 294 9.25 -4.23 1.62
CA PRO A 294 10.03 -3.01 1.49
C PRO A 294 11.47 -3.21 0.98
N ASP A 295 11.97 -4.45 0.95
CA ASP A 295 13.35 -4.78 0.58
C ASP A 295 13.50 -5.50 -0.76
N LYS A 296 12.51 -6.30 -1.17
CA LYS A 296 12.63 -7.16 -2.36
C LYS A 296 11.45 -7.06 -3.34
N GLY A 297 10.45 -6.25 -3.02
CA GLY A 297 9.28 -6.10 -3.88
C GLY A 297 8.35 -7.30 -3.88
N GLY A 298 7.56 -7.45 -4.93
CA GLY A 298 6.51 -8.45 -5.04
C GLY A 298 6.83 -9.59 -5.99
N ILE A 299 6.10 -10.71 -5.83
CA ILE A 299 6.14 -11.84 -6.77
C ILE A 299 5.53 -11.50 -8.13
N ASP A 300 4.76 -10.42 -8.19
CA ASP A 300 4.20 -9.84 -9.40
C ASP A 300 5.17 -8.93 -10.14
N HIS A 301 6.47 -8.99 -9.81
CA HIS A 301 7.50 -8.04 -10.23
C HIS A 301 7.26 -6.61 -9.73
N GLY A 302 6.37 -6.44 -8.75
CA GLY A 302 6.11 -5.17 -8.07
C GLY A 302 7.35 -4.66 -7.37
N THR A 303 7.51 -3.35 -7.38
CA THR A 303 8.66 -2.66 -6.82
C THR A 303 8.64 -2.71 -5.30
N SER A 304 9.80 -2.79 -4.66
CA SER A 304 9.92 -2.71 -3.20
C SER A 304 9.34 -1.39 -2.67
N CYS A 305 8.52 -1.46 -1.65
CA CYS A 305 7.79 -0.31 -1.14
C CYS A 305 7.30 -0.54 0.29
N PHE A 306 6.94 0.55 0.96
CA PHE A 306 6.04 0.50 2.09
C PHE A 306 4.79 1.34 1.81
N ARG A 307 3.71 1.01 2.49
CA ARG A 307 2.42 1.66 2.31
C ARG A 307 2.16 2.64 3.44
N ILE A 308 1.71 3.85 3.07
CA ILE A 308 1.23 4.86 3.99
C ILE A 308 -0.30 4.83 3.95
N TYR A 309 -0.92 4.88 5.13
CA TYR A 309 -2.35 5.08 5.27
C TYR A 309 -2.62 6.45 5.86
N HIS A 310 -3.60 7.13 5.30
CA HIS A 310 -4.11 8.39 5.80
C HIS A 310 -5.53 8.16 6.31
N ALA A 311 -5.75 8.42 7.59
CA ALA A 311 -7.07 8.42 8.20
C ALA A 311 -7.60 9.86 8.25
N ASP A 312 -8.81 10.08 7.74
CA ASP A 312 -9.48 11.37 7.86
C ASP A 312 -10.02 11.60 9.29
N THR A 313 -10.72 12.70 9.51
CA THR A 313 -11.30 13.05 10.82
C THR A 313 -12.33 12.03 11.33
N LYS A 314 -12.92 11.22 10.43
CA LYS A 314 -13.85 10.14 10.73
C LYS A 314 -13.20 8.77 10.81
N GLY A 315 -11.89 8.70 10.57
CA GLY A 315 -11.13 7.46 10.54
C GLY A 315 -11.22 6.67 9.23
N LYS A 316 -11.80 7.28 8.16
CA LYS A 316 -11.81 6.66 6.84
C LYS A 316 -10.41 6.65 6.26
N LEU A 317 -9.96 5.47 5.79
CA LEU A 317 -8.62 5.28 5.26
C LEU A 317 -8.55 5.57 3.76
N SER A 318 -7.42 6.12 3.36
CA SER A 318 -6.87 6.08 2.00
C SER A 318 -5.44 5.63 2.08
N SER A 319 -4.87 5.13 1.00
CA SER A 319 -3.47 4.71 1.01
C SER A 319 -2.66 5.34 -0.12
N GLU A 320 -1.35 5.34 0.06
CA GLU A 320 -0.37 5.66 -0.95
C GLU A 320 0.87 4.78 -0.79
N THR A 321 1.65 4.68 -1.86
CA THR A 321 2.86 3.86 -1.91
C THR A 321 4.10 4.74 -1.86
N ARG A 322 5.08 4.36 -1.02
CA ARG A 322 6.42 4.95 -1.04
C ARG A 322 7.42 3.86 -1.46
N TYR A 323 8.12 4.12 -2.56
CA TYR A 323 9.06 3.16 -3.15
C TYR A 323 10.42 3.26 -2.48
N THR A 324 11.01 2.12 -2.13
CA THR A 324 12.28 2.05 -1.40
C THR A 324 13.50 1.78 -2.29
N TYR A 325 13.28 1.49 -3.57
CA TYR A 325 14.37 1.23 -4.52
C TYR A 325 15.04 2.52 -5.05
N ILE A 326 14.42 3.66 -4.82
CA ILE A 326 14.99 4.98 -5.16
C ILE A 326 14.89 5.91 -3.95
N ASP A 327 15.92 6.72 -3.72
CA ASP A 327 15.90 7.74 -2.67
C ASP A 327 15.23 9.03 -3.13
N GLY A 328 15.49 9.40 -4.39
CA GLY A 328 14.90 10.57 -5.00
C GLY A 328 15.17 10.64 -6.51
N ILE A 329 14.28 11.33 -7.21
CA ILE A 329 14.37 11.54 -8.64
C ILE A 329 13.91 12.96 -9.00
N LEU A 330 14.66 13.60 -9.88
CA LEU A 330 14.27 14.81 -10.58
C LEU A 330 14.67 14.66 -12.04
N THR A 331 13.69 14.42 -12.91
CA THR A 331 13.92 14.20 -14.33
C THR A 331 12.97 15.02 -15.17
N SER A 332 13.40 15.37 -16.37
CA SER A 332 12.53 15.96 -17.38
C SER A 332 12.06 14.88 -18.33
N ALA A 333 10.76 14.61 -18.31
CA ALA A 333 10.13 13.76 -19.30
C ALA A 333 9.97 14.49 -20.65
N TYR A 334 9.84 15.81 -20.60
CA TYR A 334 9.79 16.67 -21.79
C TYR A 334 10.18 18.11 -21.41
N PRO A 335 11.14 18.75 -22.12
CA PRO A 335 12.02 18.14 -23.10
C PRO A 335 13.05 17.20 -22.46
N ALA A 336 13.52 16.21 -23.22
CA ALA A 336 14.63 15.36 -22.81
C ALA A 336 16.00 16.02 -23.13
N GLU A 337 17.06 15.52 -22.50
CA GLU A 337 18.42 15.99 -22.77
C GLU A 337 18.78 15.79 -24.25
N GLY A 338 19.27 16.84 -24.90
CA GLY A 338 19.66 16.82 -26.30
C GLY A 338 18.50 16.79 -27.31
N GLU A 339 17.27 16.89 -26.86
CA GLU A 339 16.09 16.77 -27.71
C GLU A 339 15.94 17.97 -28.68
N ILE A 340 15.42 17.68 -29.87
CA ILE A 340 14.96 18.70 -30.81
C ILE A 340 13.43 18.81 -30.68
N VAL A 341 12.95 19.91 -30.18
CA VAL A 341 11.55 20.17 -29.88
C VAL A 341 10.93 21.02 -31.00
N SER A 342 9.81 20.57 -31.56
CA SER A 342 9.02 21.35 -32.53
C SER A 342 7.99 22.20 -31.83
N VAL A 343 8.10 23.52 -31.96
CA VAL A 343 7.17 24.50 -31.37
C VAL A 343 6.85 25.56 -32.38
N SER A 344 5.58 25.69 -32.75
CA SER A 344 5.12 26.68 -33.77
C SER A 344 4.60 27.98 -33.17
N ASP A 345 4.17 27.99 -31.92
CA ASP A 345 3.52 29.14 -31.25
C ASP A 345 4.38 29.78 -30.14
N GLY A 346 5.64 29.39 -30.04
CA GLY A 346 6.56 29.87 -29.00
C GLY A 346 6.25 29.45 -27.59
N LYS A 347 5.38 28.44 -27.41
CA LYS A 347 5.00 27.89 -26.11
C LYS A 347 5.28 26.37 -26.05
N MET A 348 5.88 25.94 -24.96
CA MET A 348 6.19 24.54 -24.72
C MET A 348 5.68 24.10 -23.34
N THR A 349 4.95 23.03 -23.27
CA THR A 349 4.57 22.40 -21.99
C THR A 349 5.71 21.54 -21.51
N VAL A 350 6.30 21.88 -20.36
CA VAL A 350 7.32 21.06 -19.70
C VAL A 350 6.66 20.02 -18.79
N ARG A 351 7.28 18.83 -18.70
CA ARG A 351 6.83 17.73 -17.85
C ARG A 351 8.00 17.20 -17.04
N ILE A 352 7.87 17.31 -15.72
CA ILE A 352 8.94 17.03 -14.76
C ILE A 352 8.45 16.00 -13.77
N ASN A 353 9.27 14.98 -13.51
CA ASN A 353 9.07 14.05 -12.40
C ASN A 353 9.92 14.47 -11.21
N ALA A 354 9.29 14.68 -10.07
CA ALA A 354 9.92 15.03 -8.82
C ALA A 354 9.41 14.12 -7.70
N TYR A 355 10.31 13.34 -7.11
CA TYR A 355 9.96 12.37 -6.06
C TYR A 355 11.12 12.20 -5.09
N ARG A 356 10.81 12.04 -3.80
CA ARG A 356 11.69 11.49 -2.78
C ARG A 356 10.90 10.55 -1.89
N THR A 357 11.48 9.43 -1.53
CA THR A 357 10.82 8.43 -0.68
C THR A 357 10.42 8.99 0.68
N VAL A 358 11.27 9.83 1.27
CA VAL A 358 11.13 10.29 2.66
C VAL A 358 10.41 11.63 2.81
N SER A 359 10.15 12.34 1.71
CA SER A 359 9.52 13.67 1.76
C SER A 359 8.74 13.96 0.48
N TYR A 360 7.76 14.85 0.58
CA TYR A 360 6.87 15.23 -0.53
C TYR A 360 7.35 16.50 -1.22
N ALA A 361 7.26 16.54 -2.54
CA ALA A 361 7.50 17.76 -3.29
C ALA A 361 6.40 18.78 -3.00
N LYS A 362 6.78 20.00 -2.62
CA LYS A 362 5.84 21.10 -2.33
C LYS A 362 5.83 22.17 -3.42
N LYS A 363 6.92 22.31 -4.16
CA LYS A 363 7.05 23.30 -5.21
C LYS A 363 8.06 22.85 -6.25
N VAL A 364 7.68 22.93 -7.53
CA VAL A 364 8.57 22.67 -8.66
C VAL A 364 8.53 23.87 -9.57
N THR A 365 9.69 24.40 -9.95
CA THR A 365 9.83 25.53 -10.85
C THR A 365 10.68 25.15 -12.05
N ALA A 366 10.34 25.71 -13.21
CA ALA A 366 11.10 25.56 -14.44
C ALA A 366 11.37 26.92 -15.05
N SER A 367 12.62 27.13 -15.45
CA SER A 367 13.06 28.38 -16.13
C SER A 367 13.80 28.05 -17.42
N VAL A 368 13.53 28.79 -18.47
CA VAL A 368 14.21 28.67 -19.75
C VAL A 368 15.33 29.70 -19.80
N GLU A 369 16.56 29.23 -19.99
CA GLU A 369 17.74 30.05 -20.19
C GLU A 369 18.18 30.01 -21.66
N ARG A 370 18.43 31.17 -22.21
CA ARG A 370 19.02 31.32 -23.54
C ARG A 370 20.12 32.37 -23.49
N ASN A 371 21.30 32.04 -24.01
CA ASN A 371 22.46 32.96 -24.03
C ASN A 371 22.78 33.54 -22.63
N GLY A 372 22.69 32.71 -21.59
CA GLY A 372 22.94 33.10 -20.20
C GLY A 372 21.85 33.97 -19.55
N LYS A 373 20.71 34.15 -20.19
CA LYS A 373 19.58 34.94 -19.66
C LYS A 373 18.32 34.11 -19.55
N ILE A 374 17.61 34.27 -18.44
CA ILE A 374 16.29 33.68 -18.25
C ILE A 374 15.27 34.41 -19.09
N ILE A 375 14.61 33.72 -20.00
CA ILE A 375 13.59 34.24 -20.90
C ILE A 375 12.16 33.90 -20.50
N SER A 376 11.99 32.88 -19.67
CA SER A 376 10.70 32.45 -19.14
C SER A 376 10.89 31.67 -17.85
N SER A 377 9.94 31.80 -16.93
CA SER A 377 9.89 30.99 -15.68
C SER A 377 8.45 30.67 -15.35
N VAL A 378 8.22 29.50 -14.76
CA VAL A 378 6.89 29.04 -14.33
C VAL A 378 6.99 28.19 -13.07
N THR A 379 6.02 28.34 -12.18
CA THR A 379 5.77 27.36 -11.13
C THR A 379 4.87 26.29 -11.71
N LEU A 380 5.33 25.03 -11.69
CA LEU A 380 4.61 23.91 -12.24
C LEU A 380 3.47 23.49 -11.30
N LEU A 381 2.45 22.84 -11.85
CA LEU A 381 1.33 22.25 -11.12
C LEU A 381 1.45 20.73 -11.11
N PRO A 382 1.08 20.08 -10.00
CA PRO A 382 1.10 18.61 -9.92
C PRO A 382 0.00 18.01 -10.80
N GLU A 383 0.39 17.03 -11.60
CA GLU A 383 -0.52 16.24 -12.46
C GLU A 383 -0.81 14.87 -11.82
N THR A 384 0.21 14.25 -11.23
CA THR A 384 0.15 13.00 -10.48
C THR A 384 1.01 13.14 -9.22
N ASP A 385 1.18 12.07 -8.47
CA ASP A 385 2.05 12.05 -7.29
C ASP A 385 3.52 12.41 -7.61
N TRP A 386 3.94 12.24 -8.86
CA TRP A 386 5.32 12.50 -9.29
C TRP A 386 5.44 13.57 -10.36
N GLU A 387 4.50 13.64 -11.31
CA GLU A 387 4.60 14.53 -12.45
C GLU A 387 4.03 15.90 -12.16
N TRP A 388 4.81 16.89 -12.56
CA TRP A 388 4.49 18.30 -12.54
C TRP A 388 4.58 18.87 -13.95
N SER A 389 3.67 19.73 -14.34
CA SER A 389 3.65 20.34 -15.66
C SER A 389 3.37 21.83 -15.63
N GLY A 390 3.76 22.51 -16.69
CA GLY A 390 3.49 23.92 -16.91
C GLY A 390 3.99 24.37 -18.26
N THR A 391 3.56 25.54 -18.68
CA THR A 391 3.90 26.11 -20.00
C THR A 391 4.94 27.19 -19.85
N VAL A 392 6.02 27.09 -20.62
CA VAL A 392 7.08 28.09 -20.74
C VAL A 392 7.09 28.71 -22.14
N ARG A 393 7.59 29.93 -22.24
CA ARG A 393 7.90 30.55 -23.54
C ARG A 393 9.26 30.06 -24.00
N VAL A 394 9.36 29.77 -25.27
CA VAL A 394 10.58 29.33 -25.95
C VAL A 394 10.76 30.10 -27.27
N SER A 395 11.95 30.07 -27.80
CA SER A 395 12.29 30.62 -29.10
C SER A 395 13.19 29.66 -29.85
N ASP A 396 13.30 29.79 -31.15
CA ASP A 396 14.13 28.90 -31.98
C ASP A 396 15.60 28.89 -31.53
N GLY A 397 16.22 27.74 -31.60
CA GLY A 397 17.64 27.54 -31.32
C GLY A 397 17.90 26.80 -29.99
N LYS A 398 19.17 26.76 -29.62
CA LYS A 398 19.62 26.08 -28.41
C LYS A 398 19.20 26.82 -27.15
N GLN A 399 18.68 26.08 -26.20
CA GLN A 399 18.20 26.58 -24.91
C GLN A 399 18.49 25.57 -23.80
N ARG A 400 18.34 26.02 -22.55
CA ARG A 400 18.50 25.19 -21.36
C ARG A 400 17.29 25.36 -20.46
N LEU A 401 16.74 24.25 -19.99
CA LEU A 401 15.76 24.22 -18.93
C LEU A 401 16.47 24.06 -17.59
N LEU A 402 16.18 24.95 -16.65
CA LEU A 402 16.62 24.87 -15.27
C LEU A 402 15.43 24.48 -14.40
N VAL A 403 15.52 23.36 -13.73
CA VAL A 403 14.43 22.83 -12.88
C VAL A 403 14.87 22.80 -11.44
N THR A 404 14.01 23.24 -10.54
CA THR A 404 14.21 23.13 -9.09
C THR A 404 12.97 22.54 -8.44
N ALA A 405 13.15 21.48 -7.66
CA ALA A 405 12.11 20.91 -6.82
C ALA A 405 12.46 21.16 -5.35
N GLU A 406 11.52 21.71 -4.60
CA GLU A 406 11.59 21.93 -3.15
C GLU A 406 10.68 20.92 -2.45
N PHE A 407 11.20 20.25 -1.42
CA PHE A 407 10.49 19.24 -0.66
C PHE A 407 10.12 19.74 0.74
N GLU A 408 9.14 19.10 1.36
CA GLU A 408 8.61 19.50 2.68
C GLU A 408 9.67 19.47 3.79
N ASP A 409 10.67 18.60 3.70
CA ASP A 409 11.80 18.53 4.63
C ASP A 409 12.88 19.60 4.40
N GLY A 410 12.67 20.53 3.46
CA GLY A 410 13.63 21.58 3.09
C GLY A 410 14.67 21.16 2.05
N THR A 411 14.69 19.92 1.62
CA THR A 411 15.60 19.46 0.56
C THR A 411 15.26 20.12 -0.78
N ARG A 412 16.28 20.45 -1.56
CA ARG A 412 16.16 20.98 -2.91
C ARG A 412 16.93 20.09 -3.87
N LEU A 413 16.28 19.71 -4.96
CA LEU A 413 16.92 19.05 -6.10
C LEU A 413 16.89 19.99 -7.29
N THR A 414 17.96 19.97 -8.08
CA THR A 414 18.10 20.78 -9.29
C THR A 414 18.48 19.92 -10.49
N LYS A 415 17.96 20.29 -11.67
CA LYS A 415 18.26 19.61 -12.94
C LYS A 415 18.45 20.64 -14.03
N ARG A 416 19.41 20.40 -14.93
CA ARG A 416 19.63 21.16 -16.15
C ARG A 416 19.40 20.24 -17.33
N VAL A 417 18.70 20.74 -18.35
CA VAL A 417 18.38 20.00 -19.58
C VAL A 417 18.67 20.88 -20.77
N ASP A 418 19.63 20.49 -21.61
CA ASP A 418 19.95 21.19 -22.85
C ASP A 418 19.08 20.62 -23.99
N TYR A 419 18.46 21.48 -24.75
CA TYR A 419 17.60 21.11 -25.88
C TYR A 419 17.61 22.18 -26.96
N THR A 420 17.07 21.87 -28.13
CA THR A 420 16.97 22.79 -29.28
C THR A 420 15.53 22.91 -29.72
N VAL A 421 15.07 24.12 -29.91
CA VAL A 421 13.73 24.42 -30.43
C VAL A 421 13.79 24.72 -31.91
N THR A 422 12.87 24.14 -32.67
CA THR A 422 12.64 24.47 -34.07
C THR A 422 11.18 24.89 -34.29
N GLY A 423 10.95 25.95 -35.10
CA GLY A 423 9.61 26.38 -35.47
C GLY A 423 8.94 25.50 -36.54
N GLN A 424 9.62 24.47 -37.03
CA GLN A 424 9.05 23.53 -37.99
C GLN A 424 8.12 22.55 -37.28
N PRO A 425 6.88 22.36 -37.76
CA PRO A 425 6.02 21.35 -37.20
C PRO A 425 6.64 19.98 -37.37
N ALA A 426 6.53 19.13 -36.34
CA ALA A 426 6.92 17.72 -36.44
C ALA A 426 6.11 17.07 -37.57
N ALA A 427 6.79 16.34 -38.46
CA ALA A 427 6.10 15.54 -39.46
C ALA A 427 5.31 14.46 -38.70
N SER A 428 3.99 14.58 -38.65
CA SER A 428 3.13 13.53 -38.08
C SER A 428 3.14 12.36 -39.03
N ALA A 429 3.79 11.27 -38.63
CA ALA A 429 3.64 10.00 -39.32
C ALA A 429 2.31 9.39 -38.90
N VAL A 430 1.33 9.45 -39.79
CA VAL A 430 0.14 8.61 -39.67
C VAL A 430 0.57 7.19 -40.03
N THR A 431 0.45 6.27 -39.11
CA THR A 431 0.80 4.88 -39.34
C THR A 431 -0.45 4.02 -39.47
N SER A 432 -0.50 3.18 -40.50
CA SER A 432 -1.44 2.06 -40.60
C SER A 432 -0.90 0.82 -39.90
N ALA A 433 0.28 0.90 -39.28
CA ALA A 433 0.90 -0.19 -38.58
C ALA A 433 0.05 -0.66 -37.39
N ILE A 434 0.08 -1.96 -37.14
CA ILE A 434 -0.58 -2.61 -36.03
C ILE A 434 0.51 -3.21 -35.13
N TRP A 435 0.49 -2.83 -33.84
CA TRP A 435 1.23 -3.47 -32.77
C TRP A 435 0.21 -3.97 -31.76
N ALA A 436 -0.29 -5.20 -31.99
CA ALA A 436 -1.58 -5.66 -31.46
C ALA A 436 -1.52 -6.25 -30.03
N GLY A 437 -0.36 -6.36 -29.43
CA GLY A 437 -0.24 -6.97 -28.09
C GLY A 437 1.19 -7.01 -27.62
N LEU A 438 1.45 -7.81 -26.59
CA LEU A 438 2.78 -8.05 -26.05
C LEU A 438 3.74 -8.47 -27.18
N ARG A 439 4.86 -7.75 -27.30
CA ARG A 439 5.85 -7.97 -28.37
C ARG A 439 5.27 -7.89 -29.79
N GLY A 440 4.21 -7.12 -29.97
CA GLY A 440 3.70 -6.68 -31.25
C GLY A 440 2.64 -7.56 -31.90
N ASN A 441 2.60 -8.85 -31.61
CA ASN A 441 1.67 -9.79 -32.21
C ASN A 441 1.39 -11.00 -31.31
N ALA A 442 0.44 -11.84 -31.71
CA ALA A 442 0.06 -13.03 -30.94
C ALA A 442 1.18 -14.09 -30.81
N ALA A 443 2.17 -14.06 -31.69
CA ALA A 443 3.35 -14.94 -31.61
C ALA A 443 4.43 -14.41 -30.66
N HIS A 444 4.29 -13.17 -30.16
CA HIS A 444 5.21 -12.49 -29.24
C HIS A 444 6.68 -12.47 -29.73
N ASN A 445 6.90 -12.29 -31.03
CA ASN A 445 8.21 -12.42 -31.65
C ASN A 445 8.95 -11.10 -31.93
N GLN A 446 8.29 -9.94 -31.73
CA GLN A 446 8.85 -8.58 -31.91
C GLN A 446 9.40 -8.31 -33.33
N LEU A 447 8.99 -9.07 -34.33
CA LEU A 447 9.49 -8.93 -35.69
C LEU A 447 8.74 -7.81 -36.41
N VAL A 448 9.47 -6.80 -36.88
CA VAL A 448 9.00 -5.73 -37.77
C VAL A 448 9.92 -5.60 -38.95
N ASN A 449 9.35 -5.32 -40.13
CA ASN A 449 10.08 -5.13 -41.39
C ASN A 449 10.21 -3.64 -41.77
N ASP A 450 10.17 -2.75 -40.77
CA ASP A 450 10.26 -1.32 -40.97
C ASP A 450 11.70 -0.84 -40.86
N THR A 451 12.01 0.21 -41.62
CA THR A 451 13.29 0.93 -41.53
C THR A 451 13.05 2.22 -40.74
N VAL A 452 13.82 2.38 -39.67
CA VAL A 452 13.76 3.59 -38.84
C VAL A 452 14.91 4.51 -39.22
N SER A 453 14.59 5.74 -39.58
CA SER A 453 15.58 6.79 -39.86
C SER A 453 16.01 7.48 -38.57
N LEU A 454 17.31 7.70 -38.40
CA LEU A 454 17.88 8.41 -37.26
C LEU A 454 18.34 9.82 -37.67
N PRO A 455 18.33 10.80 -36.73
CA PRO A 455 17.91 10.71 -35.32
C PRO A 455 16.40 10.69 -35.13
N LEU A 456 15.95 10.05 -34.06
CA LEU A 456 14.53 10.11 -33.64
C LEU A 456 14.25 11.46 -32.96
N GLN A 457 13.02 11.92 -33.10
CA GLN A 457 12.49 13.09 -32.40
C GLN A 457 11.24 12.69 -31.62
N THR A 458 11.05 13.30 -30.43
CA THR A 458 9.82 13.13 -29.67
C THR A 458 8.68 13.85 -30.39
N ASN A 459 7.64 13.11 -30.76
CA ASN A 459 6.45 13.70 -31.37
C ASN A 459 5.54 14.31 -30.30
N TRP A 460 5.26 13.55 -29.25
CA TRP A 460 4.45 14.02 -28.12
C TRP A 460 4.75 13.21 -26.85
N VAL A 461 4.44 13.80 -25.69
CA VAL A 461 4.46 13.18 -24.38
C VAL A 461 3.15 13.49 -23.68
N ARG A 462 2.53 12.48 -23.08
CA ARG A 462 1.26 12.61 -22.35
C ARG A 462 1.33 11.90 -21.02
N ASN A 463 0.65 12.45 -20.04
CA ASN A 463 0.38 11.80 -18.77
C ASN A 463 -0.87 10.94 -18.91
N ALA A 464 -0.80 9.69 -18.45
CA ALA A 464 -1.94 8.77 -18.47
C ALA A 464 -2.91 8.97 -17.29
N GLY A 465 -2.57 9.83 -16.33
CA GLY A 465 -3.40 10.13 -15.15
C GLY A 465 -3.19 9.18 -13.98
N SER A 466 -2.46 8.10 -14.18
CA SER A 466 -2.06 7.14 -13.15
C SER A 466 -0.82 6.37 -13.58
N ASN A 467 -0.24 5.59 -12.70
CA ASN A 467 0.97 4.82 -12.97
C ASN A 467 0.72 3.75 -14.05
N ILE A 468 1.76 3.48 -14.83
CA ILE A 468 1.81 2.39 -15.81
C ILE A 468 2.79 1.35 -15.28
N TYR A 469 2.35 0.10 -15.22
CA TYR A 469 3.15 -0.99 -14.72
C TYR A 469 2.86 -2.28 -15.48
N MET A 470 3.90 -2.93 -16.02
CA MET A 470 3.82 -4.19 -16.79
C MET A 470 2.84 -4.14 -17.98
N CYS A 471 2.40 -2.97 -18.40
CA CYS A 471 1.56 -2.76 -19.57
C CYS A 471 2.35 -2.03 -20.66
N SER A 472 2.66 -2.73 -21.74
CA SER A 472 3.26 -2.10 -22.92
C SER A 472 2.19 -1.43 -23.77
N PRO A 473 2.47 -0.29 -24.39
CA PRO A 473 1.51 0.34 -25.31
C PRO A 473 1.27 -0.56 -26.54
N ILE A 474 0.04 -0.56 -27.01
CA ILE A 474 -0.32 -1.19 -28.30
C ILE A 474 -0.81 -0.14 -29.27
N VAL A 475 -0.72 -0.44 -30.58
CA VAL A 475 -1.07 0.50 -31.66
C VAL A 475 -1.99 -0.18 -32.66
N ALA A 476 -3.11 0.45 -32.94
CA ALA A 476 -4.03 0.08 -34.00
C ALA A 476 -4.94 1.28 -34.35
N GLN A 477 -5.49 1.34 -35.54
CA GLN A 477 -6.43 2.38 -35.97
C GLN A 477 -5.94 3.81 -35.73
N ASN A 478 -4.65 4.09 -35.95
CA ASN A 478 -4.00 5.36 -35.65
C ASN A 478 -4.12 5.80 -34.18
N LYS A 479 -4.28 4.86 -33.27
CA LYS A 479 -4.37 5.11 -31.82
C LYS A 479 -3.31 4.31 -31.08
N VAL A 480 -2.86 4.90 -29.98
CA VAL A 480 -2.03 4.23 -28.96
C VAL A 480 -2.91 3.93 -27.77
N PHE A 481 -2.94 2.68 -27.34
CA PHE A 481 -3.70 2.23 -26.18
C PHE A 481 -2.77 1.84 -25.05
N ILE A 482 -3.15 2.16 -23.83
CA ILE A 482 -2.37 1.87 -22.61
C ILE A 482 -3.29 1.58 -21.43
N GLY A 483 -2.88 0.65 -20.57
CA GLY A 483 -3.52 0.38 -19.30
C GLY A 483 -2.78 1.04 -18.13
N THR A 484 -3.50 1.42 -17.08
CA THR A 484 -2.94 2.02 -15.88
C THR A 484 -3.29 1.23 -14.62
N ILE A 485 -2.55 1.48 -13.55
CA ILE A 485 -2.76 0.87 -12.24
C ILE A 485 -3.14 1.91 -11.18
N ASP A 486 -3.92 1.46 -10.21
CA ASP A 486 -4.15 2.15 -8.94
C ASP A 486 -4.32 1.11 -7.83
N ASP A 487 -3.21 0.67 -7.27
CA ASP A 487 -3.19 -0.35 -6.22
C ASP A 487 -3.49 0.21 -4.83
N ASP A 488 -3.79 1.51 -4.75
CA ASP A 488 -4.11 2.18 -3.50
C ASP A 488 -5.60 2.39 -3.29
N ARG A 489 -6.37 2.64 -4.36
CA ARG A 489 -7.81 2.97 -4.27
C ARG A 489 -8.68 2.35 -5.36
N ALA A 490 -8.07 1.79 -6.41
CA ALA A 490 -8.75 1.29 -7.60
C ALA A 490 -9.67 2.32 -8.30
N GLU A 491 -9.36 3.62 -8.16
CA GLU A 491 -10.15 4.71 -8.76
C GLU A 491 -9.61 5.15 -10.13
N LYS A 492 -8.30 5.00 -10.35
CA LYS A 492 -7.59 5.43 -11.55
C LYS A 492 -7.04 4.25 -12.36
N CYS A 493 -7.84 3.21 -12.49
CA CYS A 493 -7.55 2.04 -13.29
C CYS A 493 -8.16 2.22 -14.66
N PHE A 494 -7.36 2.69 -15.62
CA PHE A 494 -7.86 3.09 -16.93
C PHE A 494 -7.31 2.24 -18.05
N ILE A 495 -8.09 2.10 -19.12
CA ILE A 495 -7.60 1.87 -20.46
C ILE A 495 -7.85 3.17 -21.25
N LYS A 496 -6.79 3.74 -21.81
CA LYS A 496 -6.85 5.01 -22.56
C LYS A 496 -6.37 4.85 -23.97
N ALA A 497 -7.01 5.58 -24.87
CA ALA A 497 -6.62 5.71 -26.26
C ALA A 497 -6.19 7.13 -26.57
N TYR A 498 -5.05 7.25 -27.22
CA TYR A 498 -4.51 8.51 -27.71
C TYR A 498 -4.36 8.47 -29.23
N ASP A 499 -4.63 9.58 -29.89
CA ASP A 499 -4.31 9.74 -31.31
C ASP A 499 -2.80 9.58 -31.52
N ALA A 500 -2.39 8.66 -32.38
CA ALA A 500 -0.99 8.31 -32.55
C ALA A 500 -0.16 9.48 -33.14
N ALA A 501 -0.76 10.34 -33.94
CA ALA A 501 -0.08 11.47 -34.57
C ALA A 501 0.09 12.66 -33.62
N THR A 502 -0.93 12.94 -32.80
CA THR A 502 -0.99 14.17 -31.98
C THR A 502 -0.86 13.96 -30.48
N GLY A 503 -1.03 12.71 -30.01
CA GLY A 503 -1.15 12.41 -28.59
C GLY A 503 -2.44 12.96 -27.96
N GLY A 504 -3.42 13.37 -28.76
CA GLY A 504 -4.72 13.79 -28.26
C GLY A 504 -5.47 12.63 -27.62
N LEU A 505 -6.04 12.85 -26.43
CA LEU A 505 -6.85 11.82 -25.77
C LEU A 505 -8.14 11.59 -26.55
N CYS A 506 -8.35 10.35 -27.05
CA CYS A 506 -9.55 9.96 -27.75
C CYS A 506 -10.66 9.54 -26.80
N TRP A 507 -10.33 8.65 -25.87
CA TRP A 507 -11.27 8.17 -24.87
C TRP A 507 -10.55 7.57 -23.63
N THR A 508 -11.32 7.42 -22.56
CA THR A 508 -10.92 6.77 -21.32
C THR A 508 -11.98 5.74 -20.93
N PHE A 509 -11.57 4.52 -20.65
CA PHE A 509 -12.40 3.46 -20.09
C PHE A 509 -11.93 3.17 -18.66
N SER A 510 -12.88 3.13 -17.69
CA SER A 510 -12.56 2.82 -16.30
C SER A 510 -12.75 1.34 -16.02
N ALA A 511 -11.68 0.66 -15.61
CA ALA A 511 -11.70 -0.72 -15.16
C ALA A 511 -11.99 -0.79 -13.65
N SER A 512 -12.39 -1.97 -13.17
CA SER A 512 -12.70 -2.19 -11.75
C SER A 512 -11.46 -2.31 -10.86
N ASN A 513 -10.30 -2.63 -11.45
CA ASN A 513 -9.04 -2.77 -10.75
C ASN A 513 -7.87 -2.51 -11.70
N SER A 514 -6.65 -2.57 -11.18
CA SER A 514 -5.42 -2.27 -11.91
C SER A 514 -5.21 -3.15 -13.14
N ILE A 515 -4.74 -2.55 -14.23
CA ILE A 515 -4.30 -3.25 -15.44
C ILE A 515 -2.79 -3.50 -15.30
N LYS A 516 -2.44 -4.70 -14.84
CA LYS A 516 -1.04 -5.11 -14.56
C LYS A 516 -0.44 -5.98 -15.66
N ASN A 517 -0.97 -5.92 -16.87
CA ASN A 517 -0.51 -6.72 -18.00
C ASN A 517 -0.65 -5.93 -19.30
N THR A 518 -0.08 -6.47 -20.37
CA THR A 518 -0.23 -5.88 -21.68
C THR A 518 -1.59 -6.25 -22.29
N ILE A 519 -2.32 -5.26 -22.70
CA ILE A 519 -3.61 -5.35 -23.40
C ILE A 519 -3.40 -5.81 -24.85
N ALA A 520 -4.46 -6.23 -25.52
CA ALA A 520 -4.39 -6.74 -26.88
C ALA A 520 -5.47 -6.15 -27.78
N TYR A 521 -5.25 -6.20 -29.10
CA TYR A 521 -6.18 -5.71 -30.10
C TYR A 521 -6.45 -6.78 -31.17
N GLU A 522 -7.70 -6.94 -31.55
CA GLU A 522 -8.13 -7.69 -32.73
C GLU A 522 -9.46 -7.12 -33.25
N ASP A 523 -9.58 -6.96 -34.56
CA ASP A 523 -10.83 -6.64 -35.28
C ASP A 523 -11.67 -5.52 -34.65
N GLY A 524 -11.06 -4.38 -34.38
CA GLY A 524 -11.74 -3.20 -33.86
C GLY A 524 -12.04 -3.22 -32.37
N ARG A 525 -11.49 -4.17 -31.63
CA ARG A 525 -11.66 -4.28 -30.17
C ARG A 525 -10.32 -4.31 -29.44
N VAL A 526 -10.30 -3.64 -28.29
CA VAL A 526 -9.21 -3.74 -27.32
C VAL A 526 -9.66 -4.66 -26.21
N PHE A 527 -8.80 -5.61 -25.84
CA PHE A 527 -9.03 -6.57 -24.75
C PHE A 527 -8.08 -6.26 -23.61
N ALA A 528 -8.61 -6.22 -22.39
CA ALA A 528 -7.86 -5.97 -21.18
C ALA A 528 -8.38 -6.83 -20.04
N SER A 529 -7.49 -7.34 -19.18
CA SER A 529 -7.88 -7.97 -17.92
C SER A 529 -7.34 -7.18 -16.74
N ASP A 530 -8.15 -7.01 -15.72
CA ASP A 530 -7.72 -6.34 -14.50
C ASP A 530 -7.25 -7.33 -13.42
N ALA A 531 -6.62 -6.82 -12.36
CA ALA A 531 -6.07 -7.63 -11.27
C ALA A 531 -7.14 -8.39 -10.48
N SER A 532 -8.41 -7.97 -10.52
CA SER A 532 -9.54 -8.69 -9.92
C SER A 532 -10.12 -9.77 -10.82
N GLY A 533 -9.57 -9.93 -12.04
CA GLY A 533 -9.95 -10.99 -13.00
C GLY A 533 -11.10 -10.63 -13.92
N MET A 534 -11.50 -9.37 -13.99
CA MET A 534 -12.46 -8.94 -15.00
C MET A 534 -11.77 -8.79 -16.37
N LEU A 535 -12.27 -9.48 -17.37
CA LEU A 535 -11.86 -9.36 -18.76
C LEU A 535 -12.84 -8.48 -19.52
N TYR A 536 -12.31 -7.47 -20.21
CA TYR A 536 -13.06 -6.48 -20.97
C TYR A 536 -12.79 -6.62 -22.47
N ALA A 537 -13.84 -6.47 -23.28
CA ALA A 537 -13.72 -6.15 -24.70
C ALA A 537 -14.27 -4.73 -24.90
N ILE A 538 -13.44 -3.85 -25.44
CA ILE A 538 -13.72 -2.42 -25.58
C ILE A 538 -13.70 -2.08 -27.07
N ASP A 539 -14.72 -1.37 -27.56
CA ASP A 539 -14.74 -0.83 -28.92
C ASP A 539 -13.55 0.15 -29.05
N ALA A 540 -12.64 -0.15 -29.96
CA ALA A 540 -11.39 0.61 -30.10
C ALA A 540 -11.61 2.05 -30.60
N GLU A 541 -12.71 2.33 -31.30
CA GLU A 541 -13.06 3.67 -31.77
C GLU A 541 -13.77 4.49 -30.70
N LYS A 542 -14.73 3.87 -29.98
CA LYS A 542 -15.64 4.56 -29.07
C LYS A 542 -15.21 4.52 -27.59
N GLY A 543 -14.37 3.56 -27.19
CA GLY A 543 -13.99 3.37 -25.80
C GLY A 543 -15.09 2.83 -24.90
N THR A 544 -16.12 2.20 -25.46
CA THR A 544 -17.23 1.59 -24.73
C THR A 544 -17.11 0.09 -24.66
N ALA A 545 -17.56 -0.54 -23.56
CA ALA A 545 -17.54 -1.98 -23.42
C ALA A 545 -18.47 -2.65 -24.42
N CYS A 546 -17.94 -3.64 -25.15
CA CYS A 546 -18.74 -4.57 -25.95
C CYS A 546 -19.30 -5.68 -25.06
N TRP A 547 -18.47 -6.21 -24.18
CA TRP A 547 -18.81 -7.18 -23.14
C TRP A 547 -17.77 -7.19 -22.02
N GLN A 548 -18.15 -7.80 -20.90
CA GLN A 548 -17.28 -8.05 -19.75
C GLN A 548 -17.50 -9.46 -19.25
N THR A 549 -16.44 -10.16 -18.89
CA THR A 549 -16.49 -11.54 -18.38
C THR A 549 -15.59 -11.68 -17.17
N GLN A 550 -16.14 -12.19 -16.06
CA GLN A 550 -15.33 -12.50 -14.88
C GLN A 550 -14.58 -13.81 -15.13
N LEU A 551 -13.26 -13.73 -15.16
CA LEU A 551 -12.39 -14.91 -15.20
C LEU A 551 -12.39 -15.65 -13.87
N PRO A 552 -12.18 -16.98 -13.86
CA PRO A 552 -11.96 -17.71 -12.63
C PRO A 552 -10.68 -17.23 -11.97
N VAL A 553 -10.79 -16.45 -10.91
CA VAL A 553 -9.64 -16.03 -10.11
C VAL A 553 -9.57 -16.84 -8.84
N SER A 554 -8.34 -17.10 -8.36
CA SER A 554 -8.12 -17.60 -7.02
C SER A 554 -8.10 -16.44 -6.03
N LEU A 555 -7.59 -16.72 -4.87
CA LEU A 555 -7.42 -15.76 -3.79
C LEU A 555 -6.44 -14.63 -4.15
N LEU A 556 -5.44 -14.92 -4.98
CA LEU A 556 -4.45 -13.94 -5.43
C LEU A 556 -5.00 -13.08 -6.57
N PRO A 557 -4.53 -11.84 -6.71
CA PRO A 557 -4.81 -11.04 -7.89
C PRO A 557 -4.31 -11.73 -9.14
N LEU A 558 -4.92 -11.40 -10.28
CA LEU A 558 -4.52 -11.94 -11.57
C LEU A 558 -3.13 -11.38 -11.93
N LEU A 559 -2.18 -12.27 -12.06
CA LEU A 559 -0.81 -11.98 -12.48
C LEU A 559 -0.57 -12.65 -13.84
N ASP A 560 -0.61 -11.85 -14.89
CA ASP A 560 -0.47 -12.29 -16.28
C ASP A 560 0.39 -11.27 -17.01
N GLU A 561 1.36 -11.72 -17.82
CA GLU A 561 2.24 -10.80 -18.56
C GLU A 561 1.53 -10.12 -19.73
N GLY A 562 0.46 -10.70 -20.24
CA GLY A 562 -0.34 -10.15 -21.32
C GLY A 562 -1.33 -11.13 -21.90
N LEU A 563 -2.29 -10.59 -22.61
CA LEU A 563 -3.29 -11.36 -23.33
C LEU A 563 -2.74 -11.78 -24.71
N ALA A 564 -3.06 -12.98 -25.14
CA ALA A 564 -2.90 -13.39 -26.53
C ALA A 564 -4.28 -13.42 -27.18
N VAL A 565 -4.43 -12.76 -28.33
CA VAL A 565 -5.67 -12.74 -29.09
C VAL A 565 -5.37 -13.20 -30.50
N VAL A 566 -6.03 -14.26 -30.94
CA VAL A 566 -5.85 -14.83 -32.27
C VAL A 566 -7.10 -15.57 -32.74
N ASP A 567 -7.46 -15.38 -33.99
CA ASP A 567 -8.57 -16.11 -34.68
C ASP A 567 -9.90 -16.06 -33.89
N GLY A 568 -10.24 -14.90 -33.33
CA GLY A 568 -11.49 -14.70 -32.61
C GLY A 568 -11.52 -15.27 -31.19
N VAL A 569 -10.33 -15.55 -30.58
CA VAL A 569 -10.21 -16.08 -29.23
C VAL A 569 -9.19 -15.27 -28.43
N VAL A 570 -9.60 -14.85 -27.24
CA VAL A 570 -8.73 -14.27 -26.20
C VAL A 570 -8.25 -15.39 -25.29
N TYR A 571 -6.95 -15.52 -25.15
CA TYR A 571 -6.33 -16.42 -24.19
C TYR A 571 -5.81 -15.60 -23.01
N ALA A 572 -6.30 -15.90 -21.82
CA ALA A 572 -5.91 -15.23 -20.59
C ALA A 572 -5.46 -16.25 -19.54
N GLY A 573 -4.33 -15.99 -18.91
CA GLY A 573 -3.85 -16.77 -17.78
C GLY A 573 -4.65 -16.49 -16.51
N HIS A 574 -4.80 -17.48 -15.64
CA HIS A 574 -5.32 -17.32 -14.28
C HIS A 574 -4.75 -18.40 -13.36
N ALA A 575 -4.97 -18.26 -12.05
CA ALA A 575 -4.34 -19.14 -11.06
C ALA A 575 -4.62 -20.65 -11.22
N LYS A 576 -5.68 -21.02 -11.94
CA LYS A 576 -6.05 -22.43 -12.21
C LYS A 576 -5.69 -22.90 -13.62
N GLY A 577 -5.03 -22.06 -14.43
CA GLY A 577 -4.65 -22.39 -15.80
C GLY A 577 -4.89 -21.26 -16.78
N THR A 578 -5.32 -21.60 -17.99
CA THR A 578 -5.61 -20.64 -19.06
C THR A 578 -7.09 -20.71 -19.45
N CYS A 579 -7.71 -19.56 -19.58
CA CYS A 579 -9.03 -19.40 -20.18
C CYS A 579 -8.92 -19.05 -21.66
N ALA A 580 -9.80 -19.61 -22.47
CA ALA A 580 -10.05 -19.21 -23.84
C ALA A 580 -11.46 -18.62 -23.93
N VAL A 581 -11.56 -17.37 -24.37
CA VAL A 581 -12.83 -16.63 -24.42
C VAL A 581 -13.04 -16.09 -25.83
N ARG A 582 -14.24 -16.26 -26.38
CA ARG A 582 -14.53 -15.74 -27.72
C ARG A 582 -14.54 -14.23 -27.76
N THR A 583 -13.86 -13.63 -28.73
CA THR A 583 -13.82 -12.17 -28.90
C THR A 583 -15.19 -11.57 -29.20
N ALA A 584 -16.10 -12.37 -29.82
CA ALA A 584 -17.40 -11.89 -30.24
C ALA A 584 -18.37 -11.60 -29.09
N ASP A 585 -18.41 -12.44 -28.07
CA ASP A 585 -19.44 -12.42 -27.02
C ASP A 585 -18.93 -12.65 -25.58
N GLY A 586 -17.65 -12.89 -25.39
CA GLY A 586 -17.07 -13.06 -24.05
C GLY A 586 -17.37 -14.42 -23.39
N ARG A 587 -17.71 -15.45 -24.15
CA ARG A 587 -18.07 -16.79 -23.65
C ARG A 587 -16.97 -17.81 -23.90
#